data_d9e13b37e4b5ca3463371978322d5b8e
#
_entry.id   d9e13b37e4b5ca3463371978322d5b8e
#
_cell.length_a   1.000
_cell.length_b   1.000
_cell.length_c   1.000
_cell.angle_alpha   90.00
_cell.angle_beta   90.00
_cell.angle_gamma   90.00
#
_symmetry.space_group_name_H-M   'P 1'
#
loop_
_entity.id
_entity.type
_entity.pdbx_description
1 polymer ?
#
loop_
_entity_poly.entity_id
_entity_poly.type
_entity_poly.pdbx_seq_one_letter_code
_entity_poly.pdbx_strand_id
1 'polypeptide(L)'
;MSARNNQANKAAARERLRAERERQAKKDRTRRQVIVALSIVAVLAVAGGVGYGVMRANEPSAWEAAKNAKQVVTPANTAGKDGTTVVIGKKDAKKTLELYEDARCPVCASFEQANGETILKDVDAGKYKLKYVGAAFIDRSIPGEGSRNALSALGAALDVSPEAFLEYKGAMYSQKNHPAEQDDKFAKDDYLIKVAGEVDALKGNKEFQQNVQDGTFDAWALKMAATFDKGDVKGTPALKMDGKTLTGSDGENPPMTPEEFKTAIEKALKS
;
A
#
# COMPACT_ATOMS: atom_id res chain seq x y z
N MET A 1 -72.12 51.76 -44.53
CA MET A 1 -71.78 50.66 -43.52
C MET A 1 -70.34 50.13 -43.61
N SER A 2 -69.55 50.40 -44.65
CA SER A 2 -68.21 49.91 -44.90
C SER A 2 -67.08 50.46 -44.01
N ALA A 3 -67.12 51.77 -43.67
CA ALA A 3 -66.00 52.44 -42.96
C ALA A 3 -65.91 52.04 -41.46
N ARG A 4 -67.04 51.79 -40.79
CA ARG A 4 -67.10 51.40 -39.37
C ARG A 4 -66.57 49.99 -39.14
N ASN A 5 -66.83 49.08 -40.08
CA ASN A 5 -66.38 47.64 -39.98
C ASN A 5 -64.86 47.60 -40.25
N ASN A 6 -64.31 48.50 -41.08
CA ASN A 6 -62.89 48.57 -41.38
C ASN A 6 -62.03 49.12 -40.19
N GLN A 7 -62.65 50.05 -39.41
CA GLN A 7 -62.01 50.52 -38.16
C GLN A 7 -61.99 49.51 -37.06
N ALA A 8 -63.11 48.74 -36.87
CA ALA A 8 -63.17 47.64 -35.88
C ALA A 8 -62.18 46.54 -36.20
N ASN A 9 -62.04 46.15 -37.46
CA ASN A 9 -61.08 45.12 -37.89
C ASN A 9 -59.62 45.59 -37.69
N LYS A 10 -59.31 46.88 -37.93
CA LYS A 10 -57.96 47.45 -37.66
C LYS A 10 -57.67 47.51 -36.18
N ALA A 11 -58.67 47.79 -35.29
CA ALA A 11 -58.48 47.82 -33.85
C ALA A 11 -58.23 46.40 -33.33
N ALA A 12 -59.01 45.41 -33.75
CA ALA A 12 -58.81 44.00 -33.37
C ALA A 12 -57.45 43.44 -33.87
N ALA A 13 -57.02 43.82 -35.05
CA ALA A 13 -55.69 43.42 -35.56
C ALA A 13 -54.54 44.03 -34.71
N ARG A 14 -54.66 45.30 -34.31
CA ARG A 14 -53.68 45.94 -33.41
C ARG A 14 -53.64 45.29 -32.03
N GLU A 15 -54.74 44.91 -31.50
CA GLU A 15 -54.85 44.24 -30.18
C GLU A 15 -54.24 42.84 -30.22
N ARG A 16 -54.51 42.09 -31.27
CA ARG A 16 -53.83 40.78 -31.51
C ARG A 16 -52.32 40.92 -31.60
N LEU A 17 -51.84 41.89 -32.35
CA LEU A 17 -50.41 42.15 -32.52
C LEU A 17 -49.75 42.61 -31.22
N ARG A 18 -50.42 43.37 -30.37
CA ARG A 18 -49.95 43.74 -29.03
C ARG A 18 -49.87 42.48 -28.10
N ALA A 19 -50.94 41.66 -28.06
CA ALA A 19 -50.96 40.45 -27.26
C ALA A 19 -49.87 39.47 -27.71
N GLU A 20 -49.59 39.34 -28.99
CA GLU A 20 -48.56 38.51 -29.55
C GLU A 20 -47.16 39.00 -29.17
N ARG A 21 -46.87 40.30 -29.28
CA ARG A 21 -45.63 40.93 -28.82
C ARG A 21 -45.39 40.78 -27.33
N GLU A 22 -46.42 40.93 -26.51
CA GLU A 22 -46.34 40.72 -25.06
C GLU A 22 -46.01 39.24 -24.71
N ARG A 23 -46.65 38.29 -25.40
CA ARG A 23 -46.35 36.86 -25.25
C ARG A 23 -44.93 36.57 -25.69
N GLN A 24 -44.46 37.16 -26.75
CA GLN A 24 -43.11 36.98 -27.26
C GLN A 24 -42.06 37.59 -26.31
N ALA A 25 -42.32 38.79 -25.81
CA ALA A 25 -41.45 39.44 -24.82
C ALA A 25 -41.37 38.68 -23.51
N LYS A 26 -42.46 38.08 -23.05
CA LYS A 26 -42.46 37.19 -21.86
C LYS A 26 -41.64 35.91 -22.10
N LYS A 27 -41.82 35.28 -23.29
CA LYS A 27 -41.00 34.08 -23.66
C LYS A 27 -39.52 34.41 -23.74
N ASP A 28 -39.15 35.53 -24.35
CA ASP A 28 -37.75 35.96 -24.48
C ASP A 28 -37.12 36.29 -23.13
N ARG A 29 -37.90 36.92 -22.23
CA ARG A 29 -37.44 37.20 -20.86
C ARG A 29 -37.21 35.90 -20.08
N THR A 30 -38.15 34.97 -20.14
CA THR A 30 -37.99 33.66 -19.49
C THR A 30 -36.80 32.87 -20.06
N ARG A 31 -36.66 32.83 -21.39
CA ARG A 31 -35.54 32.19 -22.07
C ARG A 31 -34.20 32.79 -21.64
N ARG A 32 -34.08 34.14 -21.57
CA ARG A 32 -32.86 34.80 -21.06
C ARG A 32 -32.59 34.44 -19.61
N GLN A 33 -33.61 34.43 -18.75
CA GLN A 33 -33.44 34.03 -17.32
C GLN A 33 -32.95 32.60 -17.18
N VAL A 34 -33.50 31.68 -17.97
CA VAL A 34 -33.09 30.26 -17.95
C VAL A 34 -31.64 30.10 -18.45
N ILE A 35 -31.30 30.81 -19.54
CA ILE A 35 -29.92 30.74 -20.06
C ILE A 35 -28.93 31.31 -19.04
N VAL A 36 -29.22 32.44 -18.42
CA VAL A 36 -28.35 33.01 -17.37
C VAL A 36 -28.22 32.08 -16.16
N ALA A 37 -29.33 31.52 -15.70
CA ALA A 37 -29.30 30.56 -14.57
C ALA A 37 -28.46 29.32 -14.89
N LEU A 38 -28.63 28.75 -16.08
CA LEU A 38 -27.83 27.61 -16.54
C LEU A 38 -26.33 27.94 -16.68
N SER A 39 -26.03 29.15 -17.17
CA SER A 39 -24.64 29.63 -17.30
C SER A 39 -23.98 29.78 -15.93
N ILE A 40 -24.69 30.31 -14.92
CA ILE A 40 -24.17 30.42 -13.54
C ILE A 40 -23.90 29.04 -12.95
N VAL A 41 -24.83 28.09 -13.12
CA VAL A 41 -24.66 26.71 -12.62
C VAL A 41 -23.43 26.05 -13.31
N ALA A 42 -23.28 26.22 -14.61
CA ALA A 42 -22.14 25.69 -15.35
C ALA A 42 -20.79 26.24 -14.85
N VAL A 43 -20.73 27.57 -14.63
CA VAL A 43 -19.51 28.24 -14.11
C VAL A 43 -19.20 27.75 -12.70
N LEU A 44 -20.20 27.60 -11.82
CA LEU A 44 -20.00 27.09 -10.46
C LEU A 44 -19.55 25.62 -10.47
N ALA A 45 -20.10 24.80 -11.37
CA ALA A 45 -19.69 23.41 -11.51
C ALA A 45 -18.23 23.28 -11.98
N VAL A 46 -17.81 24.11 -12.93
CA VAL A 46 -16.42 24.16 -13.40
C VAL A 46 -15.49 24.67 -12.29
N ALA A 47 -15.85 25.76 -11.63
CA ALA A 47 -15.04 26.33 -10.54
C ALA A 47 -14.93 25.34 -9.35
N GLY A 48 -16.03 24.67 -8.99
CA GLY A 48 -16.04 23.63 -7.95
C GLY A 48 -15.22 22.41 -8.34
N GLY A 49 -15.33 21.94 -9.58
CA GLY A 49 -14.55 20.83 -10.11
C GLY A 49 -13.05 21.11 -10.16
N VAL A 50 -12.67 22.32 -10.62
CA VAL A 50 -11.26 22.74 -10.62
C VAL A 50 -10.75 22.91 -9.19
N GLY A 51 -11.51 23.55 -8.30
CA GLY A 51 -11.13 23.73 -6.89
C GLY A 51 -10.93 22.38 -6.18
N TYR A 52 -11.84 21.44 -6.38
CA TYR A 52 -11.71 20.08 -5.84
C TYR A 52 -10.51 19.33 -6.43
N GLY A 53 -10.29 19.45 -7.75
CA GLY A 53 -9.13 18.83 -8.42
C GLY A 53 -7.79 19.37 -7.90
N VAL A 54 -7.69 20.68 -7.69
CA VAL A 54 -6.48 21.32 -7.12
C VAL A 54 -6.28 20.92 -5.65
N MET A 55 -7.34 20.84 -4.85
CA MET A 55 -7.24 20.34 -3.46
C MET A 55 -6.73 18.89 -3.42
N ARG A 56 -7.30 18.01 -4.23
CA ARG A 56 -6.86 16.62 -4.34
C ARG A 56 -5.42 16.46 -4.83
N ALA A 57 -5.03 17.29 -5.79
CA ALA A 57 -3.66 17.28 -6.33
C ALA A 57 -2.60 17.78 -5.33
N ASN A 58 -3.01 18.57 -4.33
CA ASN A 58 -2.15 19.11 -3.28
C ASN A 58 -2.20 18.30 -1.97
N GLU A 59 -3.01 17.25 -1.87
CA GLU A 59 -2.95 16.34 -0.72
C GLU A 59 -1.62 15.57 -0.77
N PRO A 60 -0.86 15.51 0.35
CA PRO A 60 0.35 14.70 0.41
C PRO A 60 0.00 13.25 0.12
N SER A 61 0.86 12.54 -0.59
CA SER A 61 0.69 11.10 -0.79
C SER A 61 0.60 10.38 0.57
N ALA A 62 -0.05 9.22 0.64
CA ALA A 62 -0.14 8.43 1.87
C ALA A 62 1.25 8.21 2.49
N TRP A 63 2.27 7.94 1.67
CA TRP A 63 3.65 7.75 2.11
C TRP A 63 4.32 9.03 2.62
N GLU A 64 3.97 10.18 2.09
CA GLU A 64 4.46 11.46 2.60
C GLU A 64 3.78 11.82 3.94
N ALA A 65 2.50 11.53 4.06
CA ALA A 65 1.77 11.63 5.33
C ALA A 65 2.38 10.68 6.39
N ALA A 66 2.65 9.42 6.03
CA ALA A 66 3.29 8.43 6.90
C ALA A 66 4.69 8.86 7.35
N LYS A 67 5.50 9.44 6.44
CA LYS A 67 6.84 9.97 6.76
C LYS A 67 6.79 11.10 7.78
N ASN A 68 5.74 11.91 7.75
CA ASN A 68 5.55 13.08 8.61
C ASN A 68 4.66 12.76 9.84
N ALA A 69 4.29 11.51 10.06
CA ALA A 69 3.44 11.08 11.16
C ALA A 69 4.09 11.40 12.51
N LYS A 70 3.37 12.12 13.37
CA LYS A 70 3.83 12.46 14.72
C LYS A 70 3.84 11.26 15.67
N GLN A 71 2.95 10.31 15.42
CA GLN A 71 2.85 9.05 16.15
C GLN A 71 2.94 7.91 15.14
N VAL A 72 3.67 6.87 15.52
CA VAL A 72 3.82 5.66 14.69
C VAL A 72 3.03 4.55 15.36
N VAL A 73 2.00 4.08 14.67
CA VAL A 73 1.30 2.87 15.07
C VAL A 73 2.25 1.70 14.83
N THR A 74 2.44 0.87 15.85
CA THR A 74 3.30 -0.31 15.78
C THR A 74 2.45 -1.58 15.90
N PRO A 75 2.76 -2.64 15.15
CA PRO A 75 2.08 -3.92 15.31
C PRO A 75 2.21 -4.46 16.75
N ALA A 76 1.17 -5.13 17.24
CA ALA A 76 1.10 -5.61 18.63
C ALA A 76 2.25 -6.57 19.01
N ASN A 77 2.74 -7.36 18.04
CA ASN A 77 3.76 -8.38 18.28
C ASN A 77 5.19 -7.91 17.96
N THR A 78 5.45 -6.62 18.04
CA THR A 78 6.78 -6.04 17.92
C THR A 78 7.48 -5.90 19.26
N ALA A 79 8.81 -5.72 19.21
CA ALA A 79 9.66 -5.52 20.38
C ALA A 79 10.59 -4.29 20.17
N GLY A 80 11.39 -3.98 21.19
CA GLY A 80 12.29 -2.82 21.17
C GLY A 80 11.59 -1.53 21.56
N LYS A 81 12.38 -0.50 21.88
CA LYS A 81 11.86 0.80 22.35
C LYS A 81 11.05 1.55 21.28
N ASP A 82 11.34 1.32 20.02
CA ASP A 82 10.75 1.97 18.83
C ASP A 82 9.74 1.08 18.12
N GLY A 83 9.49 -0.16 18.62
CA GLY A 83 8.54 -1.09 18.02
C GLY A 83 8.92 -1.56 16.63
N THR A 84 10.17 -1.41 16.19
CA THR A 84 10.63 -1.87 14.87
C THR A 84 11.39 -3.20 14.91
N THR A 85 11.51 -3.80 16.09
CA THR A 85 12.15 -5.10 16.24
C THR A 85 11.11 -6.20 16.14
N VAL A 86 11.23 -7.06 15.14
CA VAL A 86 10.41 -8.27 14.96
C VAL A 86 11.26 -9.47 15.35
N VAL A 87 10.90 -10.15 16.45
CA VAL A 87 11.59 -11.36 16.91
C VAL A 87 10.55 -12.43 17.16
N ILE A 88 10.66 -13.53 16.43
CA ILE A 88 9.70 -14.64 16.46
C ILE A 88 10.42 -15.92 16.90
N GLY A 89 9.78 -16.72 17.71
CA GLY A 89 10.27 -18.02 18.20
C GLY A 89 10.24 -18.16 19.71
N LYS A 90 10.69 -19.31 20.20
CA LYS A 90 10.63 -19.65 21.61
C LYS A 90 11.55 -18.77 22.45
N LYS A 91 11.06 -18.30 23.61
CA LYS A 91 11.80 -17.39 24.51
C LYS A 91 13.12 -17.99 25.00
N ASP A 92 13.19 -19.29 25.17
CA ASP A 92 14.34 -20.06 25.67
C ASP A 92 15.38 -20.38 24.57
N ALA A 93 15.05 -20.16 23.30
CA ALA A 93 16.02 -20.27 22.22
C ALA A 93 17.17 -19.27 22.42
N LYS A 94 18.41 -19.80 22.48
CA LYS A 94 19.61 -19.01 22.87
C LYS A 94 20.18 -18.18 21.73
N LYS A 95 19.99 -18.62 20.49
CA LYS A 95 20.53 -17.99 19.28
C LYS A 95 19.46 -17.18 18.56
N THR A 96 19.88 -16.18 17.77
CA THR A 96 18.99 -15.37 16.96
C THR A 96 19.52 -15.31 15.53
N LEU A 97 18.73 -15.85 14.59
CA LEU A 97 18.96 -15.67 13.15
C LEU A 97 18.35 -14.33 12.74
N GLU A 98 19.15 -13.40 12.26
CA GLU A 98 18.72 -12.16 11.65
C GLU A 98 18.60 -12.38 10.14
N LEU A 99 17.43 -12.09 9.59
CA LEU A 99 17.11 -12.21 8.18
C LEU A 99 16.73 -10.84 7.62
N TYR A 100 17.49 -10.40 6.62
CA TYR A 100 17.32 -9.10 5.96
C TYR A 100 16.75 -9.34 4.56
N GLU A 101 15.59 -8.78 4.27
CA GLU A 101 14.88 -9.00 3.00
C GLU A 101 14.22 -7.72 2.48
N ASP A 102 14.09 -7.61 1.16
CA ASP A 102 13.22 -6.64 0.48
C ASP A 102 12.17 -7.43 -0.30
N ALA A 103 10.89 -7.10 -0.11
CA ALA A 103 9.77 -7.86 -0.66
C ALA A 103 9.76 -7.95 -2.20
N ARG A 104 10.35 -6.98 -2.90
CA ARG A 104 10.46 -6.99 -4.36
C ARG A 104 11.70 -7.74 -4.88
N CYS A 105 12.60 -8.16 -3.97
CA CYS A 105 13.87 -8.78 -4.36
C CYS A 105 13.69 -10.22 -4.85
N PRO A 106 13.98 -10.52 -6.14
CA PRO A 106 13.81 -11.88 -6.67
C PRO A 106 14.78 -12.89 -6.04
N VAL A 107 15.95 -12.44 -5.59
CA VAL A 107 16.92 -13.31 -4.89
C VAL A 107 16.39 -13.66 -3.49
N CYS A 108 15.70 -12.72 -2.80
CA CYS A 108 15.00 -13.02 -1.55
C CYS A 108 13.89 -14.07 -1.76
N ALA A 109 13.12 -13.94 -2.85
CA ALA A 109 12.11 -14.94 -3.18
C ALA A 109 12.72 -16.32 -3.42
N SER A 110 13.82 -16.39 -4.17
CA SER A 110 14.53 -17.65 -4.37
C SER A 110 15.06 -18.26 -3.06
N PHE A 111 15.58 -17.43 -2.16
CA PHE A 111 16.02 -17.87 -0.84
C PHE A 111 14.86 -18.40 0.00
N GLU A 112 13.76 -17.67 0.07
CA GLU A 112 12.58 -18.09 0.85
C GLU A 112 11.94 -19.38 0.30
N GLN A 113 11.85 -19.52 -1.02
CA GLN A 113 11.34 -20.73 -1.67
C GLN A 113 12.22 -21.95 -1.36
N ALA A 114 13.53 -21.78 -1.22
CA ALA A 114 14.46 -22.86 -0.90
C ALA A 114 14.51 -23.18 0.60
N ASN A 115 14.44 -22.16 1.46
CA ASN A 115 14.83 -22.29 2.87
C ASN A 115 13.71 -21.91 3.86
N GLY A 116 12.63 -21.26 3.43
CA GLY A 116 11.59 -20.73 4.29
C GLY A 116 10.94 -21.79 5.16
N GLU A 117 10.60 -22.94 4.60
CA GLU A 117 10.02 -24.06 5.37
C GLU A 117 10.99 -24.59 6.45
N THR A 118 12.28 -24.62 6.16
CA THR A 118 13.32 -25.02 7.13
C THR A 118 13.42 -23.99 8.25
N ILE A 119 13.38 -22.70 7.92
CA ILE A 119 13.39 -21.61 8.91
C ILE A 119 12.19 -21.73 9.83
N LEU A 120 10.98 -21.93 9.30
CA LEU A 120 9.76 -22.12 10.10
C LEU A 120 9.90 -23.30 11.07
N LYS A 121 10.30 -24.47 10.57
CA LYS A 121 10.50 -25.67 11.38
C LYS A 121 11.54 -25.46 12.49
N ASP A 122 12.62 -24.78 12.19
CA ASP A 122 13.71 -24.54 13.15
C ASP A 122 13.30 -23.54 14.23
N VAL A 123 12.54 -22.50 13.88
CA VAL A 123 11.96 -21.54 14.81
C VAL A 123 10.95 -22.20 15.74
N ASP A 124 10.04 -23.02 15.18
CA ASP A 124 9.05 -23.78 15.95
C ASP A 124 9.69 -24.81 16.87
N ALA A 125 10.77 -25.45 16.41
CA ALA A 125 11.55 -26.36 17.25
C ALA A 125 12.35 -25.64 18.37
N GLY A 126 12.49 -24.29 18.28
CA GLY A 126 13.24 -23.50 19.25
C GLY A 126 14.76 -23.60 19.07
N LYS A 127 15.23 -23.95 17.88
CA LYS A 127 16.67 -23.98 17.60
C LYS A 127 17.30 -22.58 17.67
N TYR A 128 16.54 -21.59 17.16
CA TYR A 128 16.88 -20.16 17.22
C TYR A 128 15.60 -19.32 17.14
N LYS A 129 15.70 -18.05 17.48
CA LYS A 129 14.69 -17.02 17.17
C LYS A 129 14.98 -16.41 15.82
N LEU A 130 13.96 -16.08 15.08
CA LEU A 130 14.07 -15.27 13.85
C LEU A 130 13.91 -13.80 14.21
N LYS A 131 14.91 -12.98 13.89
CA LYS A 131 14.79 -11.51 13.85
C LYS A 131 14.68 -11.07 12.41
N TYR A 132 13.54 -10.50 12.05
CA TYR A 132 13.29 -10.01 10.70
C TYR A 132 13.63 -8.52 10.59
N VAL A 133 14.30 -8.14 9.50
CA VAL A 133 14.60 -6.75 9.13
C VAL A 133 14.20 -6.53 7.69
N GLY A 134 13.08 -5.83 7.50
CA GLY A 134 12.57 -5.49 6.18
C GLY A 134 13.26 -4.26 5.60
N ALA A 135 13.65 -4.37 4.34
CA ALA A 135 14.19 -3.27 3.53
C ALA A 135 13.15 -2.78 2.52
N ALA A 136 13.36 -1.58 1.98
CA ALA A 136 12.56 -1.00 0.91
C ALA A 136 13.44 -0.17 -0.06
N PHE A 137 14.69 -0.63 -0.31
CA PHE A 137 15.62 0.11 -1.16
C PHE A 137 15.32 -0.09 -2.65
N ILE A 138 14.66 -1.20 -3.04
CA ILE A 138 14.31 -1.44 -4.43
C ILE A 138 13.34 -0.39 -4.95
N ASP A 139 12.42 0.12 -4.13
CA ASP A 139 11.52 1.22 -4.50
C ASP A 139 12.27 2.50 -4.92
N ARG A 140 13.54 2.67 -4.51
CA ARG A 140 14.39 3.78 -4.91
C ARG A 140 15.21 3.47 -6.17
N SER A 141 15.58 2.21 -6.35
CA SER A 141 16.39 1.76 -7.49
C SER A 141 15.53 1.55 -8.73
N ILE A 142 14.34 1.00 -8.54
CA ILE A 142 13.32 0.78 -9.56
C ILE A 142 12.07 1.50 -9.07
N PRO A 143 11.69 2.65 -9.65
CA PRO A 143 10.60 3.47 -9.16
C PRO A 143 9.33 2.67 -8.87
N GLY A 144 8.83 2.79 -7.63
CA GLY A 144 7.67 2.04 -7.16
C GLY A 144 7.42 2.24 -5.68
N GLU A 145 6.45 1.52 -5.17
CA GLU A 145 6.03 1.56 -3.77
C GLU A 145 5.89 0.16 -3.15
N GLY A 146 6.08 -0.87 -3.94
CA GLY A 146 5.77 -2.24 -3.57
C GLY A 146 6.60 -2.79 -2.41
N SER A 147 7.88 -2.42 -2.27
CA SER A 147 8.68 -2.88 -1.14
C SER A 147 8.14 -2.36 0.19
N ARG A 148 7.91 -1.05 0.28
CA ARG A 148 7.37 -0.43 1.50
C ARG A 148 5.93 -0.83 1.79
N ASN A 149 5.08 -0.97 0.74
CA ASN A 149 3.69 -1.38 0.89
C ASN A 149 3.58 -2.83 1.38
N ALA A 150 4.38 -3.74 0.80
CA ALA A 150 4.48 -5.10 1.29
C ALA A 150 4.96 -5.17 2.75
N LEU A 151 5.92 -4.32 3.13
CA LEU A 151 6.39 -4.24 4.51
C LEU A 151 5.32 -3.72 5.47
N SER A 152 4.50 -2.75 5.05
CA SER A 152 3.32 -2.28 5.80
C SER A 152 2.29 -3.40 5.98
N ALA A 153 1.98 -4.15 4.92
CA ALA A 153 1.07 -5.30 4.99
C ALA A 153 1.62 -6.45 5.87
N LEU A 154 2.94 -6.68 5.86
CA LEU A 154 3.59 -7.58 6.82
C LEU A 154 3.42 -7.09 8.26
N GLY A 155 3.44 -5.77 8.49
CA GLY A 155 3.09 -5.18 9.77
C GLY A 155 1.66 -5.52 10.19
N ALA A 156 0.69 -5.42 9.28
CA ALA A 156 -0.70 -5.80 9.55
C ALA A 156 -0.86 -7.30 9.85
N ALA A 157 -0.09 -8.17 9.19
CA ALA A 157 -0.07 -9.60 9.51
C ALA A 157 0.56 -9.88 10.88
N LEU A 158 1.63 -9.15 11.22
CA LEU A 158 2.29 -9.26 12.54
C LEU A 158 1.38 -8.80 13.67
N ASP A 159 0.52 -7.83 13.42
CA ASP A 159 -0.48 -7.36 14.38
C ASP A 159 -1.47 -8.47 14.75
N VAL A 160 -1.83 -9.30 13.78
CA VAL A 160 -2.68 -10.49 14.02
C VAL A 160 -1.92 -11.55 14.84
N SER A 161 -0.78 -12.02 14.34
CA SER A 161 0.11 -12.94 15.09
C SER A 161 1.48 -13.08 14.42
N PRO A 162 2.51 -13.53 15.18
CA PRO A 162 3.81 -13.89 14.62
C PRO A 162 3.74 -15.00 13.55
N GLU A 163 2.86 -15.98 13.74
CA GLU A 163 2.64 -17.08 12.80
C GLU A 163 2.04 -16.57 11.50
N ALA A 164 1.00 -15.73 11.59
CA ALA A 164 0.38 -15.09 10.43
C ALA A 164 1.40 -14.27 9.63
N PHE A 165 2.32 -13.56 10.30
CA PHE A 165 3.41 -12.83 9.63
C PHE A 165 4.30 -13.79 8.83
N LEU A 166 4.76 -14.90 9.43
CA LEU A 166 5.66 -15.85 8.77
C LEU A 166 4.99 -16.54 7.59
N GLU A 167 3.76 -17.01 7.76
CA GLU A 167 2.97 -17.65 6.69
C GLU A 167 2.71 -16.66 5.54
N TYR A 168 2.35 -15.42 5.87
CA TYR A 168 2.10 -14.40 4.86
C TYR A 168 3.37 -14.00 4.11
N LYS A 169 4.49 -13.87 4.80
CA LYS A 169 5.80 -13.67 4.19
C LYS A 169 6.11 -14.79 3.18
N GLY A 170 5.97 -16.04 3.59
CA GLY A 170 6.15 -17.19 2.71
C GLY A 170 5.21 -17.18 1.50
N ALA A 171 3.93 -16.82 1.68
CA ALA A 171 2.97 -16.70 0.59
C ALA A 171 3.36 -15.60 -0.40
N MET A 172 3.84 -14.44 0.07
CA MET A 172 4.30 -13.35 -0.78
C MET A 172 5.52 -13.72 -1.63
N TYR A 173 6.48 -14.45 -1.05
CA TYR A 173 7.68 -14.90 -1.74
C TYR A 173 7.49 -16.17 -2.58
N SER A 174 6.32 -16.81 -2.52
CA SER A 174 6.04 -18.02 -3.29
C SER A 174 6.19 -17.77 -4.80
N GLN A 175 6.58 -18.80 -5.56
CA GLN A 175 6.68 -18.75 -7.02
C GLN A 175 5.36 -18.29 -7.69
N LYS A 176 4.22 -18.59 -7.05
CA LYS A 176 2.89 -18.20 -7.54
C LYS A 176 2.62 -16.70 -7.42
N ASN A 177 3.09 -16.09 -6.33
CA ASN A 177 2.66 -14.74 -5.96
C ASN A 177 3.75 -13.69 -6.11
N HIS A 178 5.05 -14.07 -6.08
CA HIS A 178 6.12 -13.09 -6.20
C HIS A 178 6.19 -12.52 -7.63
N PRO A 179 6.00 -11.19 -7.82
CA PRO A 179 6.05 -10.58 -9.14
C PRO A 179 7.49 -10.45 -9.65
N ALA A 180 7.64 -10.22 -10.96
CA ALA A 180 8.92 -9.76 -11.47
C ALA A 180 9.29 -8.39 -10.84
N GLU A 181 10.57 -8.14 -10.65
CA GLU A 181 11.09 -6.97 -9.91
C GLU A 181 10.57 -5.63 -10.49
N GLN A 182 10.38 -5.56 -11.82
CA GLN A 182 9.84 -4.39 -12.51
C GLN A 182 8.31 -4.27 -12.43
N ASP A 183 7.62 -5.35 -12.05
CA ASP A 183 6.17 -5.39 -11.95
C ASP A 183 5.76 -5.07 -10.51
N ASP A 184 5.46 -3.80 -10.25
CA ASP A 184 5.19 -3.28 -8.90
C ASP A 184 3.81 -3.69 -8.36
N LYS A 185 3.49 -5.01 -8.42
CA LYS A 185 2.19 -5.54 -7.96
C LYS A 185 1.97 -5.34 -6.47
N PHE A 186 3.03 -5.40 -5.68
CA PHE A 186 2.93 -5.19 -4.24
C PHE A 186 2.59 -3.74 -3.84
N ALA A 187 2.64 -2.78 -4.76
CA ALA A 187 2.08 -1.45 -4.56
C ALA A 187 0.54 -1.42 -4.49
N LYS A 188 -0.14 -2.54 -4.78
CA LYS A 188 -1.59 -2.64 -4.82
C LYS A 188 -2.10 -3.41 -3.61
N ASP A 189 -2.86 -2.75 -2.75
CA ASP A 189 -3.45 -3.35 -1.55
C ASP A 189 -4.33 -4.56 -1.87
N ASP A 190 -5.13 -4.46 -2.93
CA ASP A 190 -5.97 -5.58 -3.37
C ASP A 190 -5.15 -6.83 -3.72
N TYR A 191 -3.95 -6.65 -4.27
CA TYR A 191 -3.05 -7.76 -4.55
C TYR A 191 -2.49 -8.37 -3.27
N LEU A 192 -2.07 -7.55 -2.32
CA LEU A 192 -1.58 -7.98 -1.00
C LEU A 192 -2.67 -8.71 -0.22
N ILE A 193 -3.89 -8.18 -0.21
CA ILE A 193 -5.06 -8.80 0.43
C ILE A 193 -5.40 -10.14 -0.25
N LYS A 194 -5.31 -10.22 -1.58
CA LYS A 194 -5.50 -11.48 -2.31
C LYS A 194 -4.48 -12.53 -1.90
N VAL A 195 -3.20 -12.18 -1.79
CA VAL A 195 -2.14 -13.10 -1.33
C VAL A 195 -2.41 -13.57 0.10
N ALA A 196 -2.83 -12.66 0.99
CA ALA A 196 -3.19 -12.98 2.37
C ALA A 196 -4.37 -13.98 2.47
N GLY A 197 -5.20 -14.08 1.43
CA GLY A 197 -6.25 -15.10 1.35
C GLY A 197 -5.76 -16.54 1.32
N GLU A 198 -4.44 -16.77 1.18
CA GLU A 198 -3.80 -18.09 1.26
C GLU A 198 -3.38 -18.46 2.69
N VAL A 199 -3.46 -17.51 3.62
CA VAL A 199 -3.11 -17.69 5.04
C VAL A 199 -4.40 -17.75 5.87
N ASP A 200 -4.62 -18.85 6.57
CA ASP A 200 -5.89 -19.10 7.26
C ASP A 200 -6.24 -18.01 8.29
N ALA A 201 -5.27 -17.50 9.03
CA ALA A 201 -5.47 -16.44 10.02
C ALA A 201 -5.82 -15.07 9.40
N LEU A 202 -5.46 -14.85 8.13
CA LEU A 202 -5.67 -13.58 7.41
C LEU A 202 -6.85 -13.65 6.42
N LYS A 203 -7.24 -14.85 6.03
CA LYS A 203 -8.33 -15.09 5.08
C LYS A 203 -9.65 -14.53 5.60
N GLY A 204 -10.15 -13.49 4.93
CA GLY A 204 -11.39 -12.84 5.33
C GLY A 204 -11.31 -12.03 6.64
N ASN A 205 -10.11 -11.85 7.18
CA ASN A 205 -9.88 -11.01 8.37
C ASN A 205 -10.07 -9.54 8.00
N LYS A 206 -11.17 -8.94 8.48
CA LYS A 206 -11.55 -7.58 8.14
C LYS A 206 -10.60 -6.53 8.72
N GLU A 207 -10.08 -6.77 9.91
CA GLU A 207 -9.15 -5.85 10.56
C GLU A 207 -7.81 -5.81 9.80
N PHE A 208 -7.28 -6.95 9.42
CA PHE A 208 -6.10 -7.04 8.56
C PHE A 208 -6.33 -6.28 7.23
N GLN A 209 -7.47 -6.54 6.55
CA GLN A 209 -7.78 -5.88 5.28
C GLN A 209 -7.89 -4.37 5.43
N GLN A 210 -8.57 -3.91 6.49
CA GLN A 210 -8.69 -2.49 6.79
C GLN A 210 -7.33 -1.86 7.08
N ASN A 211 -6.49 -2.50 7.89
CA ASN A 211 -5.15 -2.02 8.21
C ASN A 211 -4.26 -1.87 6.96
N VAL A 212 -4.38 -2.80 6.00
CA VAL A 212 -3.68 -2.70 4.72
C VAL A 212 -4.22 -1.53 3.88
N GLN A 213 -5.54 -1.40 3.74
CA GLN A 213 -6.17 -0.37 2.92
C GLN A 213 -5.97 1.06 3.48
N ASP A 214 -5.96 1.19 4.80
CA ASP A 214 -5.75 2.47 5.48
C ASP A 214 -4.27 2.84 5.65
N GLY A 215 -3.34 1.95 5.30
CA GLY A 215 -1.90 2.18 5.51
C GLY A 215 -1.54 2.34 6.99
N THR A 216 -2.24 1.62 7.88
CA THR A 216 -2.09 1.76 9.35
C THR A 216 -0.64 1.62 9.79
N PHE A 217 0.12 0.76 9.15
CA PHE A 217 1.52 0.48 9.49
C PHE A 217 2.55 1.11 8.53
N ASP A 218 2.14 2.04 7.68
CA ASP A 218 3.04 2.70 6.71
C ASP A 218 4.21 3.41 7.40
N ALA A 219 3.93 4.18 8.45
CA ALA A 219 4.96 4.88 9.20
C ALA A 219 5.92 3.90 9.92
N TRP A 220 5.41 2.76 10.39
CA TRP A 220 6.21 1.68 10.96
C TRP A 220 7.10 1.04 9.90
N ALA A 221 6.57 0.74 8.71
CA ALA A 221 7.31 0.17 7.59
C ALA A 221 8.49 1.07 7.18
N LEU A 222 8.25 2.39 7.08
CA LEU A 222 9.30 3.37 6.80
C LEU A 222 10.38 3.40 7.88
N LYS A 223 10.02 3.27 9.17
CA LYS A 223 10.99 3.17 10.27
C LYS A 223 11.82 1.90 10.20
N MET A 224 11.20 0.76 9.89
CA MET A 224 11.93 -0.50 9.75
C MET A 224 12.90 -0.44 8.56
N ALA A 225 12.46 0.05 7.40
CA ALA A 225 13.33 0.27 6.24
C ALA A 225 14.49 1.22 6.58
N ALA A 226 14.24 2.29 7.35
CA ALA A 226 15.29 3.20 7.81
C ALA A 226 16.29 2.51 8.78
N THR A 227 15.87 1.49 9.51
CA THR A 227 16.77 0.68 10.35
C THR A 227 17.72 -0.15 9.48
N PHE A 228 17.20 -0.76 8.41
CA PHE A 228 18.03 -1.41 7.41
C PHE A 228 19.04 -0.45 6.78
N ASP A 229 18.60 0.72 6.31
CA ASP A 229 19.45 1.73 5.63
C ASP A 229 20.62 2.21 6.50
N LYS A 230 20.40 2.32 7.81
CA LYS A 230 21.42 2.73 8.81
C LYS A 230 22.34 1.58 9.23
N GLY A 231 21.95 0.35 8.96
CA GLY A 231 22.71 -0.85 9.31
C GLY A 231 23.97 -1.04 8.44
N ASP A 232 24.73 -2.05 8.78
CA ASP A 232 25.94 -2.47 8.06
C ASP A 232 25.65 -3.41 6.88
N VAL A 233 24.42 -3.97 6.79
CA VAL A 233 23.97 -4.79 5.67
C VAL A 233 23.61 -3.88 4.49
N LYS A 234 24.14 -4.19 3.30
CA LYS A 234 23.98 -3.34 2.09
C LYS A 234 23.24 -4.02 0.94
N GLY A 235 22.77 -5.24 1.13
CA GLY A 235 22.02 -5.99 0.13
C GLY A 235 21.16 -7.06 0.76
N THR A 236 20.24 -7.61 -0.02
CA THR A 236 19.30 -8.66 0.40
C THR A 236 19.28 -9.81 -0.61
N PRO A 237 19.03 -11.04 -0.18
CA PRO A 237 18.92 -11.46 1.22
C PRO A 237 20.28 -11.38 1.93
N ALA A 238 20.25 -11.15 3.25
CA ALA A 238 21.44 -11.32 4.07
C ALA A 238 21.06 -12.00 5.40
N LEU A 239 21.96 -12.79 5.93
CA LEU A 239 21.73 -13.55 7.15
C LEU A 239 22.87 -13.31 8.15
N LYS A 240 22.49 -13.18 9.43
CA LYS A 240 23.45 -13.17 10.54
C LYS A 240 22.97 -14.09 11.66
N MET A 241 23.90 -14.68 12.37
CA MET A 241 23.59 -15.39 13.63
C MET A 241 24.32 -14.67 14.75
N ASP A 242 23.58 -14.12 15.70
CA ASP A 242 24.13 -13.29 16.80
C ASP A 242 25.10 -12.20 16.29
N GLY A 243 24.74 -11.52 15.19
CA GLY A 243 25.52 -10.45 14.57
C GLY A 243 26.65 -10.90 13.64
N LYS A 244 26.95 -12.20 13.54
CA LYS A 244 27.96 -12.75 12.60
C LYS A 244 27.30 -13.12 11.28
N THR A 245 27.81 -12.61 10.16
CA THR A 245 27.30 -12.92 8.82
C THR A 245 27.41 -14.40 8.52
N LEU A 246 26.33 -14.98 7.97
CA LEU A 246 26.31 -16.35 7.47
C LEU A 246 26.48 -16.31 5.95
N THR A 247 27.44 -17.09 5.46
CA THR A 247 27.74 -17.22 4.03
C THR A 247 27.60 -18.65 3.56
N GLY A 248 27.41 -18.81 2.27
CA GLY A 248 27.46 -20.10 1.60
C GLY A 248 28.87 -20.68 1.51
N SER A 249 29.04 -21.67 0.65
CA SER A 249 30.30 -22.37 0.43
C SER A 249 31.41 -21.48 -0.18
N ASP A 250 31.03 -20.41 -0.87
CA ASP A 250 31.95 -19.42 -1.45
C ASP A 250 32.53 -18.43 -0.42
N GLY A 251 31.96 -18.35 0.79
CA GLY A 251 32.41 -17.44 1.84
C GLY A 251 32.00 -15.97 1.64
N GLU A 252 31.25 -15.63 0.59
CA GLU A 252 30.86 -14.27 0.22
C GLU A 252 29.35 -14.08 0.17
N ASN A 253 28.66 -14.92 -0.58
CA ASN A 253 27.20 -14.83 -0.75
C ASN A 253 26.44 -15.52 0.36
N PRO A 254 25.16 -15.15 0.61
CA PRO A 254 24.32 -15.86 1.56
C PRO A 254 24.13 -17.34 1.15
N PRO A 255 23.89 -18.26 2.12
CA PRO A 255 23.69 -19.67 1.84
C PRO A 255 22.33 -19.90 1.17
N MET A 256 22.31 -19.95 -0.17
CA MET A 256 21.10 -19.95 -0.96
C MET A 256 20.41 -21.31 -1.06
N THR A 257 21.19 -22.40 -1.08
CA THR A 257 20.64 -23.76 -1.16
C THR A 257 20.30 -24.33 0.20
N PRO A 258 19.37 -25.30 0.30
CA PRO A 258 19.03 -25.96 1.57
C PRO A 258 20.25 -26.59 2.27
N GLU A 259 21.17 -27.16 1.52
CA GLU A 259 22.41 -27.80 2.04
C GLU A 259 23.35 -26.76 2.62
N GLU A 260 23.57 -25.65 1.91
CA GLU A 260 24.43 -24.56 2.39
C GLU A 260 23.83 -23.90 3.62
N PHE A 261 22.50 -23.62 3.57
CA PHE A 261 21.78 -23.01 4.68
C PHE A 261 21.89 -23.90 5.94
N LYS A 262 21.58 -25.20 5.83
CA LYS A 262 21.70 -26.13 6.92
C LYS A 262 23.11 -26.16 7.50
N THR A 263 24.14 -26.23 6.65
CA THR A 263 25.55 -26.26 7.06
C THR A 263 25.93 -24.99 7.81
N ALA A 264 25.54 -23.82 7.29
CA ALA A 264 25.83 -22.54 7.91
C ALA A 264 25.14 -22.40 9.29
N ILE A 265 23.87 -22.80 9.39
CA ILE A 265 23.11 -22.81 10.66
C ILE A 265 23.74 -23.75 11.67
N GLU A 266 24.03 -25.00 11.29
CA GLU A 266 24.65 -25.98 12.21
C GLU A 266 26.01 -25.51 12.74
N LYS A 267 26.82 -24.87 11.91
CA LYS A 267 28.09 -24.26 12.31
C LYS A 267 27.88 -23.12 13.29
N ALA A 268 26.92 -22.24 13.00
CA ALA A 268 26.63 -21.07 13.83
C ALA A 268 26.01 -21.41 15.18
N LEU A 269 25.22 -22.51 15.27
CA LEU A 269 24.65 -22.99 16.52
C LEU A 269 25.71 -23.57 17.48
N LYS A 270 26.86 -24.02 16.94
CA LYS A 270 27.97 -24.57 17.73
C LYS A 270 28.99 -23.53 18.19
N SER A 271 28.96 -22.34 17.62
CA SER A 271 29.87 -21.23 17.95
C SER A 271 29.28 -20.35 19.06
#